data_fe3b5814d87b3aa319cb0d0fc6cdc4f0
#
_entry.id   fe3b5814d87b3aa319cb0d0fc6cdc4f0
#
_cell.length_a   1.000
_cell.length_b   1.000
_cell.length_c   1.000
_cell.angle_alpha   90.00
_cell.angle_beta   90.00
_cell.angle_gamma   90.00
#
_symmetry.space_group_name_H-M   'P 1'
#
loop_
_entity.id
_entity.type
_entity.pdbx_description
1 polymer ?
#
loop_
_entity_poly.entity_id
_entity_poly.type
_entity_poly.pdbx_seq_one_letter_code
_entity_poly.pdbx_strand_id
1 'polypeptide(L)'
;MNFIVLTIFPNMFDMFWDHGIIKRAIDQKLISATAINIRDFAPGKHRVTDDRPYGGGCGMVLKPEPLAGALRAAKRKLPGAKTVLLTPQGRVFDQNTAGEFKDYDGLVLVCGRYEGVDERICQNLIDLEISTGDYILTGGELSAMIIMDAVTRLVPGCLLYTSPSPRDS
;
A
#
# COMPACT_ATOMS: atom_id res chain seq x y z
N MET A 1 -12.61 -1.55 8.07
CA MET A 1 -11.66 -1.33 6.96
C MET A 1 -10.41 -2.14 7.20
N ASN A 2 -9.91 -2.85 6.19
CA ASN A 2 -8.74 -3.73 6.34
C ASN A 2 -7.62 -3.31 5.40
N PHE A 3 -6.39 -3.23 5.91
CA PHE A 3 -5.20 -2.88 5.14
C PHE A 3 -4.18 -4.01 5.17
N ILE A 4 -3.66 -4.36 4.01
CA ILE A 4 -2.43 -5.15 3.87
C ILE A 4 -1.43 -4.33 3.08
N VAL A 5 -0.22 -4.16 3.61
CA VAL A 5 0.86 -3.47 2.93
C VAL A 5 1.89 -4.49 2.46
N LEU A 6 2.21 -4.47 1.17
CA LEU A 6 3.29 -5.27 0.60
C LEU A 6 4.54 -4.40 0.46
N THR A 7 5.60 -4.75 1.15
CA THR A 7 6.82 -3.95 1.24
C THR A 7 8.04 -4.85 1.45
N ILE A 8 9.23 -4.38 1.09
CA ILE A 8 10.49 -5.03 1.48
C ILE A 8 11.02 -4.51 2.82
N PHE A 9 10.35 -3.54 3.43
CA PHE A 9 10.70 -2.93 4.72
C PHE A 9 9.51 -2.90 5.69
N PRO A 10 9.00 -4.06 6.13
CA PRO A 10 7.80 -4.12 6.97
C PRO A 10 7.97 -3.35 8.29
N ASN A 11 9.18 -3.29 8.84
CA ASN A 11 9.46 -2.60 10.11
C ASN A 11 9.26 -1.08 10.03
N MET A 12 9.22 -0.48 8.84
CA MET A 12 8.91 0.94 8.71
C MET A 12 7.51 1.29 9.24
N PHE A 13 6.61 0.32 9.31
CA PHE A 13 5.24 0.52 9.75
C PHE A 13 5.04 0.36 11.26
N ASP A 14 6.01 -0.17 12.00
CA ASP A 14 5.85 -0.48 13.42
C ASP A 14 5.47 0.75 14.25
N MET A 15 6.19 1.85 14.11
CA MET A 15 5.87 3.09 14.82
C MET A 15 4.57 3.73 14.31
N PHE A 16 4.28 3.62 13.02
CA PHE A 16 3.07 4.17 12.42
C PHE A 16 1.81 3.50 12.99
N TRP A 17 1.86 2.19 13.22
CA TRP A 17 0.73 1.44 13.79
C TRP A 17 0.63 1.54 15.31
N ASP A 18 1.69 1.99 15.97
CA ASP A 18 1.73 2.04 17.43
C ASP A 18 1.41 3.43 18.02
N HIS A 19 1.03 4.38 17.18
CA HIS A 19 0.76 5.76 17.60
C HIS A 19 -0.49 6.35 16.97
N GLY A 20 -1.05 7.35 17.64
CA GLY A 20 -2.08 8.25 17.12
C GLY A 20 -3.41 7.57 16.79
N ILE A 21 -4.05 8.08 15.73
CA ILE A 21 -5.36 7.62 15.29
C ILE A 21 -5.32 6.17 14.79
N ILE A 22 -4.23 5.79 14.13
CA ILE A 22 -4.07 4.43 13.58
C ILE A 22 -4.08 3.40 14.70
N LYS A 23 -3.26 3.60 15.74
CA LYS A 23 -3.24 2.70 16.90
C LYS A 23 -4.63 2.59 17.53
N ARG A 24 -5.26 3.72 17.78
CA ARG A 24 -6.59 3.74 18.40
C ARG A 24 -7.62 3.00 17.55
N ALA A 25 -7.60 3.19 16.24
CA ALA A 25 -8.52 2.50 15.33
C ALA A 25 -8.28 0.99 15.30
N ILE A 26 -7.03 0.55 15.37
CA ILE A 26 -6.67 -0.87 15.48
C ILE A 26 -7.15 -1.44 16.82
N ASP A 27 -6.87 -0.78 17.94
CA ASP A 27 -7.24 -1.22 19.30
C ASP A 27 -8.77 -1.34 19.43
N GLN A 28 -9.53 -0.44 18.80
CA GLN A 28 -10.99 -0.47 18.77
C GLN A 28 -11.57 -1.39 17.70
N LYS A 29 -10.73 -2.10 16.93
CA LYS A 29 -11.14 -3.01 15.85
C LYS A 29 -11.94 -2.34 14.73
N LEU A 30 -11.77 -1.04 14.53
CA LEU A 30 -12.36 -0.29 13.43
C LEU A 30 -11.60 -0.52 12.13
N ILE A 31 -10.29 -0.73 12.24
CA ILE A 31 -9.43 -1.15 11.13
C ILE A 31 -8.57 -2.35 11.55
N SER A 32 -8.07 -3.07 10.55
CA SER A 32 -6.94 -3.98 10.70
C SER A 32 -5.81 -3.55 9.77
N ALA A 33 -4.57 -3.74 10.19
CA ALA A 33 -3.40 -3.40 9.40
C ALA A 33 -2.31 -4.46 9.57
N THR A 34 -1.77 -4.94 8.46
CA THR A 34 -0.72 -5.97 8.43
C THR A 34 0.28 -5.65 7.32
N ALA A 35 1.57 -5.83 7.57
CA ALA A 35 2.60 -5.81 6.54
C ALA A 35 2.99 -7.23 6.15
N ILE A 36 3.15 -7.45 4.84
CA ILE A 36 3.71 -8.67 4.27
C ILE A 36 5.06 -8.31 3.65
N ASN A 37 6.10 -9.01 4.06
CA ASN A 37 7.43 -8.83 3.49
C ASN A 37 7.51 -9.55 2.14
N ILE A 38 7.68 -8.77 1.06
CA ILE A 38 7.83 -9.32 -0.30
C ILE A 38 9.02 -10.28 -0.39
N ARG A 39 10.08 -10.06 0.42
CA ARG A 39 11.27 -10.93 0.45
C ARG A 39 10.95 -12.36 0.87
N ASP A 40 9.89 -12.60 1.62
CA ASP A 40 9.49 -13.94 2.06
C ASP A 40 9.02 -14.83 0.90
N PHE A 41 8.73 -14.24 -0.25
CA PHE A 41 8.31 -14.93 -1.48
C PHE A 41 9.42 -15.02 -2.52
N ALA A 42 10.63 -14.52 -2.22
CA ALA A 42 11.78 -14.62 -3.11
C ALA A 42 12.45 -15.99 -2.95
N PRO A 43 12.80 -16.67 -4.07
CA PRO A 43 13.50 -17.93 -4.00
C PRO A 43 14.95 -17.75 -3.56
N GLY A 44 15.52 -18.80 -2.97
CA GLY A 44 16.94 -18.88 -2.63
C GLY A 44 17.31 -18.26 -1.29
N LYS A 45 18.57 -18.45 -0.90
CA LYS A 45 19.12 -18.05 0.41
C LYS A 45 19.19 -16.53 0.59
N HIS A 46 19.41 -15.80 -0.49
CA HIS A 46 19.60 -14.34 -0.46
C HIS A 46 18.30 -13.52 -0.58
N ARG A 47 17.18 -14.17 -0.84
CA ARG A 47 15.85 -13.53 -0.96
C ARG A 47 15.88 -12.29 -1.84
N VAL A 48 16.45 -12.42 -3.05
CA VAL A 48 16.62 -11.31 -4.00
C VAL A 48 15.25 -10.90 -4.57
N THR A 49 14.90 -9.62 -4.42
CA THR A 49 13.60 -9.07 -4.85
C THR A 49 13.71 -8.09 -6.01
N ASP A 50 14.91 -7.81 -6.47
CA ASP A 50 15.20 -6.82 -7.51
C ASP A 50 16.00 -7.42 -8.65
N ASP A 51 15.84 -6.87 -9.86
CA ASP A 51 16.54 -7.24 -11.08
C ASP A 51 16.72 -6.03 -11.99
N ARG A 52 17.52 -6.19 -13.03
CA ARG A 52 17.68 -5.15 -14.06
C ARG A 52 16.40 -5.01 -14.89
N PRO A 53 16.06 -3.79 -15.35
CA PRO A 53 14.91 -3.60 -16.23
C PRO A 53 15.02 -4.43 -17.50
N TYR A 54 13.90 -4.96 -17.96
CA TYR A 54 13.82 -5.66 -19.24
C TYR A 54 14.17 -4.71 -20.38
N GLY A 55 15.11 -5.09 -21.25
CA GLY A 55 15.56 -4.23 -22.36
C GLY A 55 16.75 -3.34 -22.07
N GLY A 56 17.36 -3.43 -20.87
CA GLY A 56 18.64 -2.76 -20.54
C GLY A 56 18.49 -1.27 -20.28
N GLY A 57 17.96 -0.89 -19.14
CA GLY A 57 18.00 0.49 -18.61
C GLY A 57 18.96 0.60 -17.43
N CYS A 58 19.18 1.84 -16.95
CA CYS A 58 19.82 2.09 -15.67
C CYS A 58 18.83 1.74 -14.54
N GLY A 59 19.36 1.31 -13.39
CA GLY A 59 18.56 1.03 -12.20
C GLY A 59 18.08 -0.42 -12.06
N MET A 60 17.19 -0.63 -11.09
CA MET A 60 16.65 -1.94 -10.71
C MET A 60 15.13 -1.87 -10.66
N VAL A 61 14.44 -3.01 -10.82
CA VAL A 61 12.99 -3.14 -10.68
C VAL A 61 12.66 -4.28 -9.74
N LEU A 62 11.49 -4.24 -9.10
CA LEU A 62 11.00 -5.36 -8.30
C LEU A 62 10.72 -6.57 -9.20
N LYS A 63 11.24 -7.73 -8.82
CA LYS A 63 10.99 -8.98 -9.52
C LYS A 63 9.51 -9.34 -9.50
N PRO A 64 8.97 -9.86 -10.63
CA PRO A 64 7.56 -10.24 -10.69
C PRO A 64 7.21 -11.42 -9.79
N GLU A 65 8.07 -12.43 -9.66
CA GLU A 65 7.76 -13.65 -8.90
C GLU A 65 7.52 -13.41 -7.41
N PRO A 66 8.44 -12.73 -6.67
CA PRO A 66 8.20 -12.45 -5.25
C PRO A 66 6.97 -11.58 -5.03
N LEU A 67 6.79 -10.55 -5.86
CA LEU A 67 5.65 -9.66 -5.76
C LEU A 67 4.33 -10.39 -6.07
N ALA A 68 4.28 -11.20 -7.11
CA ALA A 68 3.11 -12.02 -7.43
C ALA A 68 2.77 -13.01 -6.30
N GLY A 69 3.78 -13.59 -5.66
CA GLY A 69 3.61 -14.44 -4.49
C GLY A 69 2.98 -13.70 -3.32
N ALA A 70 3.49 -12.51 -3.00
CA ALA A 70 2.97 -11.65 -1.95
C ALA A 70 1.53 -11.20 -2.24
N LEU A 71 1.24 -10.81 -3.49
CA LEU A 71 -0.10 -10.42 -3.94
C LEU A 71 -1.10 -11.58 -3.79
N ARG A 72 -0.75 -12.78 -4.21
CA ARG A 72 -1.59 -13.97 -4.01
C ARG A 72 -1.86 -14.25 -2.54
N ALA A 73 -0.85 -14.12 -1.68
CA ALA A 73 -1.01 -14.29 -0.24
C ALA A 73 -1.96 -13.23 0.35
N ALA A 74 -1.81 -11.97 -0.05
CA ALA A 74 -2.70 -10.88 0.37
C ALA A 74 -4.15 -11.12 -0.08
N LYS A 75 -4.35 -11.53 -1.34
CA LYS A 75 -5.70 -11.83 -1.88
C LYS A 75 -6.37 -13.02 -1.19
N ARG A 76 -5.60 -14.02 -0.74
CA ARG A 76 -6.16 -15.11 0.08
C ARG A 76 -6.65 -14.62 1.45
N LYS A 77 -5.95 -13.65 2.05
CA LYS A 77 -6.35 -13.06 3.34
C LYS A 77 -7.51 -12.09 3.21
N LEU A 78 -7.56 -11.32 2.12
CA LEU A 78 -8.59 -10.33 1.82
C LEU A 78 -9.09 -10.48 0.38
N PRO A 79 -9.96 -11.45 0.08
CA PRO A 79 -10.38 -11.73 -1.31
C PRO A 79 -11.07 -10.55 -2.00
N GLY A 80 -11.83 -9.74 -1.25
CA GLY A 80 -12.56 -8.58 -1.76
C GLY A 80 -11.75 -7.28 -1.82
N ALA A 81 -10.49 -7.28 -1.38
CA ALA A 81 -9.68 -6.07 -1.35
C ALA A 81 -9.26 -5.60 -2.74
N LYS A 82 -9.18 -4.28 -2.92
CA LYS A 82 -8.58 -3.66 -4.10
C LYS A 82 -7.06 -3.58 -3.94
N THR A 83 -6.35 -3.93 -5.00
CA THR A 83 -4.89 -3.86 -5.05
C THR A 83 -4.45 -2.53 -5.65
N VAL A 84 -3.71 -1.75 -4.89
CA VAL A 84 -3.27 -0.40 -5.25
C VAL A 84 -1.75 -0.36 -5.30
N LEU A 85 -1.20 -0.08 -6.48
CA LEU A 85 0.23 0.19 -6.64
C LEU A 85 0.49 1.68 -6.38
N LEU A 86 1.45 1.94 -5.51
CA LEU A 86 1.90 3.31 -5.21
C LEU A 86 3.03 3.69 -6.15
N THR A 87 2.74 4.61 -7.06
CA THR A 87 3.64 5.02 -8.14
C THR A 87 3.43 6.48 -8.52
N PRO A 88 4.49 7.24 -8.84
CA PRO A 88 4.35 8.63 -9.30
C PRO A 88 3.52 8.79 -10.57
N GLN A 89 3.37 7.72 -11.36
CA GLN A 89 2.62 7.73 -12.63
C GLN A 89 1.11 7.50 -12.44
N GLY A 90 0.69 7.15 -11.22
CA GLY A 90 -0.71 6.86 -10.91
C GLY A 90 -1.60 8.11 -10.84
N ARG A 91 -2.91 7.88 -10.75
CA ARG A 91 -3.89 8.93 -10.46
C ARG A 91 -3.54 9.60 -9.12
N VAL A 92 -3.64 10.93 -9.08
CA VAL A 92 -3.35 11.68 -7.85
C VAL A 92 -4.38 11.34 -6.78
N PHE A 93 -3.90 11.00 -5.60
CA PHE A 93 -4.70 10.76 -4.41
C PHE A 93 -5.23 12.09 -3.85
N ASP A 94 -6.52 12.16 -3.61
CA ASP A 94 -7.20 13.30 -3.02
C ASP A 94 -8.26 12.84 -1.99
N GLN A 95 -8.96 13.78 -1.41
CA GLN A 95 -10.00 13.49 -0.42
C GLN A 95 -11.17 12.66 -0.99
N ASN A 96 -11.52 12.89 -2.25
CA ASN A 96 -12.58 12.11 -2.91
C ASN A 96 -12.13 10.64 -3.05
N THR A 97 -10.89 10.41 -3.47
CA THR A 97 -10.30 9.08 -3.56
C THR A 97 -10.25 8.39 -2.18
N ALA A 98 -9.93 9.13 -1.13
CA ALA A 98 -9.98 8.57 0.24
C ALA A 98 -11.41 8.13 0.60
N GLY A 99 -12.43 8.91 0.20
CA GLY A 99 -13.84 8.56 0.36
C GLY A 99 -14.23 7.29 -0.39
N GLU A 100 -13.78 7.14 -1.65
CA GLU A 100 -13.97 5.91 -2.42
C GLU A 100 -13.33 4.70 -1.72
N PHE A 101 -12.10 4.87 -1.25
CA PHE A 101 -11.33 3.77 -0.65
C PHE A 101 -11.92 3.29 0.67
N LYS A 102 -12.50 4.20 1.46
CA LYS A 102 -13.21 3.86 2.70
C LYS A 102 -14.33 2.83 2.46
N ASP A 103 -14.96 2.87 1.29
CA ASP A 103 -16.11 2.02 0.96
C ASP A 103 -15.72 0.66 0.38
N TYR A 104 -14.43 0.40 0.15
CA TYR A 104 -13.95 -0.92 -0.26
C TYR A 104 -13.89 -1.89 0.93
N ASP A 105 -13.96 -3.19 0.65
CA ASP A 105 -13.81 -4.24 1.67
C ASP A 105 -12.43 -4.21 2.32
N GLY A 106 -11.43 -3.77 1.59
CA GLY A 106 -10.07 -3.59 2.05
C GLY A 106 -9.15 -3.10 0.95
N LEU A 107 -7.93 -2.73 1.35
CA LEU A 107 -6.87 -2.30 0.44
C LEU A 107 -5.63 -3.17 0.62
N VAL A 108 -5.07 -3.62 -0.50
CA VAL A 108 -3.71 -4.15 -0.58
C VAL A 108 -2.84 -3.06 -1.20
N LEU A 109 -2.01 -2.42 -0.38
CA LEU A 109 -1.14 -1.33 -0.80
C LEU A 109 0.23 -1.89 -1.18
N VAL A 110 0.60 -1.76 -2.44
CA VAL A 110 1.88 -2.26 -2.97
C VAL A 110 2.90 -1.12 -2.97
N CYS A 111 3.92 -1.26 -2.13
CA CYS A 111 5.01 -0.31 -2.05
C CYS A 111 6.06 -0.66 -3.09
N GLY A 112 6.05 0.06 -4.21
CA GLY A 112 7.09 -0.01 -5.21
C GLY A 112 8.41 0.55 -4.68
N ARG A 113 9.50 0.05 -5.20
CA ARG A 113 10.85 0.53 -4.95
C ARG A 113 11.66 0.48 -6.25
N TYR A 114 12.86 1.07 -6.21
CA TYR A 114 13.74 1.14 -7.37
C TYR A 114 13.11 1.94 -8.52
N GLU A 115 13.30 1.51 -9.76
CA GLU A 115 12.75 2.16 -10.96
C GLU A 115 11.28 1.78 -11.23
N GLY A 116 10.70 0.89 -10.43
CA GLY A 116 9.31 0.51 -10.55
C GLY A 116 9.04 -0.98 -10.38
N VAL A 117 7.92 -1.40 -10.91
CA VAL A 117 7.41 -2.78 -10.86
C VAL A 117 7.28 -3.31 -12.29
N ASP A 118 7.54 -4.60 -12.46
CA ASP A 118 7.39 -5.27 -13.76
C ASP A 118 5.98 -5.04 -14.33
N GLU A 119 5.90 -4.63 -15.59
CA GLU A 119 4.66 -4.27 -16.28
C GLU A 119 3.63 -5.42 -16.30
N ARG A 120 4.09 -6.67 -16.35
CA ARG A 120 3.20 -7.84 -16.28
C ARG A 120 2.41 -7.92 -14.99
N ILE A 121 3.00 -7.45 -13.88
CA ILE A 121 2.31 -7.34 -12.59
C ILE A 121 1.26 -6.25 -12.64
N CYS A 122 1.61 -5.08 -13.17
CA CYS A 122 0.69 -3.95 -13.29
C CYS A 122 -0.55 -4.32 -14.08
N GLN A 123 -0.38 -4.95 -15.24
CA GLN A 123 -1.49 -5.31 -16.13
C GLN A 123 -2.42 -6.38 -15.58
N ASN A 124 -1.92 -7.33 -14.79
CA ASN A 124 -2.67 -8.52 -14.43
C ASN A 124 -3.11 -8.59 -12.97
N LEU A 125 -2.41 -7.92 -12.06
CA LEU A 125 -2.60 -8.10 -10.62
C LEU A 125 -2.88 -6.81 -9.85
N ILE A 126 -2.77 -5.64 -10.48
CA ILE A 126 -3.03 -4.34 -9.89
C ILE A 126 -4.37 -3.80 -10.38
N ASP A 127 -5.23 -3.40 -9.45
CA ASP A 127 -6.53 -2.78 -9.77
C ASP A 127 -6.39 -1.28 -10.04
N LEU A 128 -5.53 -0.60 -9.28
CA LEU A 128 -5.37 0.86 -9.33
C LEU A 128 -3.91 1.25 -9.18
N GLU A 129 -3.52 2.32 -9.86
CA GLU A 129 -2.24 3.01 -9.66
C GLU A 129 -2.49 4.38 -9.07
N ILE A 130 -1.84 4.69 -7.94
CA ILE A 130 -2.07 5.91 -7.17
C ILE A 130 -0.74 6.64 -6.91
N SER A 131 -0.76 7.95 -7.14
CA SER A 131 0.31 8.88 -6.78
C SER A 131 -0.12 9.75 -5.61
N THR A 132 0.75 9.96 -4.63
CA THR A 132 0.47 10.88 -3.51
C THR A 132 0.91 12.33 -3.76
N GLY A 133 1.45 12.63 -4.94
CA GLY A 133 1.85 13.98 -5.33
C GLY A 133 2.86 13.99 -6.47
N ASP A 134 3.12 15.19 -6.99
CA ASP A 134 4.07 15.43 -8.07
C ASP A 134 5.52 15.52 -7.53
N TYR A 135 6.02 14.40 -7.04
CA TYR A 135 7.39 14.23 -6.54
C TYR A 135 7.77 12.75 -6.55
N ILE A 136 9.07 12.48 -6.51
CA ILE A 136 9.60 11.13 -6.49
C ILE A 136 10.09 10.79 -5.09
N LEU A 137 9.63 9.66 -4.56
CA LEU A 137 10.07 9.08 -3.30
C LEU A 137 10.96 7.86 -3.56
N THR A 138 11.75 7.47 -2.58
CA THR A 138 12.60 6.28 -2.65
C THR A 138 11.81 4.97 -2.62
N GLY A 139 10.55 5.02 -2.22
CA GLY A 139 9.65 3.88 -2.17
C GLY A 139 8.23 4.28 -1.80
N GLY A 140 7.30 3.35 -1.92
CA GLY A 140 5.87 3.58 -1.69
C GLY A 140 5.44 3.57 -0.22
N GLU A 141 6.33 3.30 0.73
CA GLU A 141 5.96 3.12 2.14
C GLU A 141 5.34 4.38 2.76
N LEU A 142 5.95 5.55 2.51
CA LEU A 142 5.38 6.83 3.00
C LEU A 142 4.04 7.13 2.34
N SER A 143 3.90 6.85 1.05
CA SER A 143 2.63 7.01 0.33
C SER A 143 1.55 6.08 0.90
N ALA A 144 1.90 4.84 1.26
CA ALA A 144 0.99 3.92 1.92
C ALA A 144 0.50 4.50 3.26
N MET A 145 1.39 5.07 4.06
CA MET A 145 1.04 5.70 5.33
C MET A 145 0.10 6.89 5.14
N ILE A 146 0.34 7.74 4.13
CA ILE A 146 -0.56 8.87 3.79
C ILE A 146 -1.96 8.35 3.47
N ILE A 147 -2.08 7.34 2.62
CA ILE A 147 -3.38 6.77 2.23
C ILE A 147 -4.07 6.14 3.44
N MET A 148 -3.36 5.36 4.23
CA MET A 148 -3.92 4.72 5.42
C MET A 148 -4.42 5.74 6.43
N ASP A 149 -3.68 6.81 6.68
CA ASP A 149 -4.09 7.88 7.59
C ASP A 149 -5.36 8.57 7.08
N ALA A 150 -5.35 9.04 5.83
CA ALA A 150 -6.48 9.74 5.23
C ALA A 150 -7.76 8.89 5.18
N VAL A 151 -7.65 7.62 4.83
CA VAL A 151 -8.79 6.69 4.77
C VAL A 151 -9.30 6.36 6.17
N THR A 152 -8.41 6.10 7.13
CA THR A 152 -8.78 5.77 8.51
C THR A 152 -9.59 6.89 9.15
N ARG A 153 -9.24 8.15 8.91
CA ARG A 153 -10.01 9.32 9.39
C ARG A 153 -11.48 9.29 8.97
N LEU A 154 -11.79 8.68 7.83
CA LEU A 154 -13.14 8.60 7.27
C LEU A 154 -13.92 7.37 7.74
N VAL A 155 -13.25 6.40 8.37
CA VAL A 155 -13.93 5.22 8.92
C VAL A 155 -14.78 5.64 10.13
N PRO A 156 -16.09 5.31 10.15
CA PRO A 156 -16.96 5.68 11.27
C PRO A 156 -16.40 5.24 12.62
N GLY A 157 -16.42 6.14 13.59
CA GLY A 157 -15.92 5.90 14.94
C GLY A 157 -14.43 6.18 15.17
N CYS A 158 -13.64 6.45 14.12
CA CYS A 158 -12.21 6.71 14.27
C CYS A 158 -11.90 8.11 14.82
N LEU A 159 -12.71 9.13 14.46
CA LEU A 159 -12.58 10.48 15.00
C LEU A 159 -13.39 10.65 16.28
N LEU A 160 -12.87 11.43 17.22
CA LEU A 160 -13.56 11.75 18.47
C LEU A 160 -14.75 12.70 18.28
N TYR A 161 -14.79 13.41 17.16
CA TYR A 161 -15.82 14.40 16.86
C TYR A 161 -16.66 13.94 15.67
N THR A 162 -17.98 14.10 15.79
CA THR A 162 -18.95 13.70 14.76
C THR A 162 -19.13 14.74 13.65
N SER A 163 -18.58 15.96 13.82
CA SER A 163 -18.63 16.95 12.74
C SER A 163 -17.42 16.80 11.82
N PRO A 164 -17.62 16.75 10.50
CA PRO A 164 -16.51 16.75 9.56
C PRO A 164 -15.67 18.02 9.76
N SER A 165 -14.37 17.85 9.78
CA SER A 165 -13.46 19.00 9.70
C SER A 165 -13.72 19.76 8.40
N PRO A 166 -13.55 21.09 8.35
CA PRO A 166 -13.58 21.83 7.09
C PRO A 166 -12.61 21.30 6.03
N ARG A 167 -11.65 20.45 6.45
CA ARG A 167 -10.69 19.77 5.55
C ARG A 167 -11.23 18.45 4.99
N ASP A 168 -12.35 17.95 5.51
CA ASP A 168 -12.94 16.66 5.10
C ASP A 168 -14.12 16.87 4.13
N SER A 169 -14.39 18.12 3.77
CA SER A 169 -15.45 18.54 2.83
C SER A 169 -14.88 18.90 1.45
#